data_73219465c1cb06cba0187bf5b3733562
#
_entry.id   73219465c1cb06cba0187bf5b3733562
#
_cell.length_a   1.000
_cell.length_b   1.000
_cell.length_c   1.000
_cell.angle_alpha   90.00
_cell.angle_beta   90.00
_cell.angle_gamma   90.00
#
_symmetry.space_group_name_H-M   'P 1'
#
loop_
_entity.id
_entity.type
_entity.pdbx_description
1 polymer ?
#
loop_
_entity_poly.entity_id
_entity_poly.type
_entity_poly.pdbx_seq_one_letter_code
_entity_poly.pdbx_strand_id
1 'polypeptide(L)'
;SDVCSSDLQVKLAIEDSYKRLLQPSIEAEVRALSKKSAEEKAIEVFAGNIRELLLAPPLGQKSILAIDPGFRTGCKVVALSREGKLLEHAVIYPHEPQRDTRGAENIVLAFCAKHAIEAIAIGNGTAGRETEAFIRKIDILPKEIAIVMVNESGASVYSASDVAREEFPNEDVTVRGAVSIGRRLCDPLAELVKIDPKSIGVGQYQHDVDQSDLKSKLDEVVSSCVNAVGVELNTASKELLTYVSGLGPQLAQNIVAYRNANGPF
;
A
#
# COMPACT_ATOMS: atom_id res chain seq x y z
N SER A 1 29.86 63.50 33.26
CA SER A 1 30.06 62.94 31.92
C SER A 1 30.18 61.40 31.93
N ASP A 2 30.48 60.76 33.07
CA ASP A 2 30.73 59.32 33.12
C ASP A 2 29.46 58.46 33.17
N VAL A 3 28.34 59.00 33.66
CA VAL A 3 27.06 58.30 33.70
C VAL A 3 26.51 58.06 32.28
N CYS A 4 26.70 59.00 31.37
CA CYS A 4 26.23 58.89 29.99
C CYS A 4 27.00 57.81 29.16
N SER A 5 28.24 57.55 29.51
CA SER A 5 29.09 56.50 28.84
C SER A 5 28.70 55.09 29.29
N SER A 6 28.44 54.89 30.60
CA SER A 6 28.02 53.58 31.11
C SER A 6 26.64 53.17 30.60
N ASP A 7 25.69 54.10 30.51
CA ASP A 7 24.35 53.82 29.94
C ASP A 7 24.41 53.44 28.49
N LEU A 8 25.29 54.05 27.69
CA LEU A 8 25.51 53.70 26.31
C LEU A 8 26.11 52.28 26.16
N GLN A 9 27.09 51.92 27.00
CA GLN A 9 27.69 50.61 27.01
C GLN A 9 26.69 49.51 27.41
N VAL A 10 25.87 49.75 28.42
CA VAL A 10 24.81 48.82 28.83
C VAL A 10 23.79 48.63 27.72
N LYS A 11 23.37 49.71 27.04
CA LYS A 11 22.46 49.64 25.91
C LYS A 11 23.03 48.82 24.76
N LEU A 12 24.28 49.05 24.39
CA LEU A 12 24.95 48.26 23.34
C LEU A 12 25.07 46.77 23.71
N ALA A 13 25.37 46.48 24.99
CA ALA A 13 25.47 45.12 25.46
C ALA A 13 24.09 44.40 25.44
N ILE A 14 23.02 45.11 25.77
CA ILE A 14 21.65 44.59 25.68
C ILE A 14 21.27 44.31 24.22
N GLU A 15 21.52 45.22 23.31
CA GLU A 15 21.25 45.08 21.90
C GLU A 15 22.08 43.92 21.27
N ASP A 16 23.34 43.78 21.62
CA ASP A 16 24.18 42.67 21.16
C ASP A 16 23.69 41.33 21.72
N SER A 17 23.40 41.26 23.01
CA SER A 17 22.92 40.01 23.61
C SER A 17 21.57 39.60 23.04
N TYR A 18 20.67 40.52 22.76
CA TYR A 18 19.40 40.23 22.09
C TYR A 18 19.62 39.67 20.68
N LYS A 19 20.36 40.40 19.82
CA LYS A 19 20.55 40.06 18.42
C LYS A 19 21.38 38.78 18.22
N ARG A 20 22.41 38.59 19.02
CA ARG A 20 23.36 37.50 18.87
C ARG A 20 23.01 36.23 19.63
N LEU A 21 22.33 36.34 20.77
CA LEU A 21 22.05 35.18 21.62
C LEU A 21 20.54 34.88 21.72
N LEU A 22 19.74 35.86 22.13
CA LEU A 22 18.34 35.60 22.48
C LEU A 22 17.46 35.41 21.25
N GLN A 23 17.54 36.30 20.26
CA GLN A 23 16.69 36.23 19.06
C GLN A 23 16.94 34.96 18.26
N PRO A 24 18.17 34.54 17.92
CA PRO A 24 18.40 33.28 17.18
C PRO A 24 17.95 32.05 17.95
N SER A 25 18.12 32.05 19.28
CA SER A 25 17.69 30.93 20.13
C SER A 25 16.16 30.78 20.14
N ILE A 26 15.43 31.87 20.35
CA ILE A 26 13.97 31.86 20.34
C ILE A 26 13.42 31.50 18.95
N GLU A 27 14.00 32.08 17.89
CA GLU A 27 13.57 31.75 16.53
C GLU A 27 13.77 30.24 16.20
N ALA A 28 14.89 29.66 16.61
CA ALA A 28 15.15 28.24 16.44
C ALA A 28 14.17 27.38 17.22
N GLU A 29 13.88 27.73 18.47
CA GLU A 29 12.92 27.01 19.33
C GLU A 29 11.50 27.09 18.77
N VAL A 30 11.03 28.28 18.38
CA VAL A 30 9.69 28.46 17.80
C VAL A 30 9.53 27.68 16.48
N ARG A 31 10.56 27.69 15.63
CA ARG A 31 10.56 26.91 14.39
C ARG A 31 10.51 25.40 14.67
N ALA A 32 11.28 24.89 15.65
CA ALA A 32 11.28 23.50 16.04
C ALA A 32 9.90 23.06 16.58
N LEU A 33 9.29 23.86 17.45
CA LEU A 33 7.95 23.60 18.00
C LEU A 33 6.88 23.60 16.90
N SER A 34 6.94 24.59 15.99
CA SER A 34 5.99 24.67 14.87
C SER A 34 6.13 23.48 13.93
N LYS A 35 7.38 23.08 13.63
CA LYS A 35 7.66 21.89 12.80
C LYS A 35 7.11 20.63 13.46
N LYS A 36 7.40 20.40 14.73
CA LYS A 36 6.91 19.23 15.45
C LYS A 36 5.38 19.14 15.44
N SER A 37 4.69 20.24 15.70
CA SER A 37 3.21 20.26 15.63
C SER A 37 2.67 19.97 14.23
N ALA A 38 3.36 20.44 13.19
CA ALA A 38 2.98 20.13 11.81
C ALA A 38 3.20 18.66 11.45
N GLU A 39 4.31 18.07 11.90
CA GLU A 39 4.63 16.64 11.71
C GLU A 39 3.61 15.74 12.39
N GLU A 40 3.25 16.03 13.65
CA GLU A 40 2.23 15.28 14.39
C GLU A 40 0.89 15.27 13.64
N LYS A 41 0.44 16.41 13.13
CA LYS A 41 -0.80 16.51 12.33
C LYS A 41 -0.70 15.77 11.00
N ALA A 42 0.44 15.84 10.32
CA ALA A 42 0.65 15.12 9.07
C ALA A 42 0.61 13.60 9.29
N ILE A 43 1.24 13.11 10.36
CA ILE A 43 1.22 11.68 10.74
C ILE A 43 -0.21 11.21 11.04
N GLU A 44 -1.04 12.03 11.69
CA GLU A 44 -2.46 11.70 11.91
C GLU A 44 -3.23 11.55 10.59
N VAL A 45 -2.99 12.43 9.61
CA VAL A 45 -3.59 12.31 8.28
C VAL A 45 -3.13 11.04 7.57
N PHE A 46 -1.83 10.73 7.64
CA PHE A 46 -1.28 9.50 7.04
C PHE A 46 -1.86 8.25 7.69
N ALA A 47 -2.05 8.27 9.02
CA ALA A 47 -2.72 7.21 9.77
C ALA A 47 -4.20 7.03 9.35
N GLY A 48 -4.91 8.12 9.07
CA GLY A 48 -6.25 8.08 8.49
C GLY A 48 -6.26 7.44 7.10
N ASN A 49 -5.35 7.86 6.24
CA ASN A 49 -5.27 7.35 4.87
C ASN A 49 -4.97 5.84 4.82
N ILE A 50 -4.04 5.33 5.64
CA ILE A 50 -3.78 3.90 5.69
C ILE A 50 -4.97 3.12 6.24
N ARG A 51 -5.67 3.67 7.24
CA ARG A 51 -6.88 3.04 7.78
C ARG A 51 -7.96 2.87 6.71
N GLU A 52 -8.19 3.88 5.88
CA GLU A 52 -9.14 3.79 4.76
C GLU A 52 -8.76 2.72 3.74
N LEU A 53 -7.47 2.58 3.44
CA LEU A 53 -6.98 1.54 2.53
C LEU A 53 -7.15 0.13 3.11
N LEU A 54 -6.82 -0.06 4.39
CA LEU A 54 -6.91 -1.36 5.08
C LEU A 54 -8.36 -1.80 5.26
N LEU A 55 -9.27 -0.87 5.55
CA LEU A 55 -10.70 -1.13 5.79
C LEU A 55 -11.56 -0.89 4.54
N ALA A 56 -10.96 -0.77 3.35
CA ALA A 56 -11.73 -0.70 2.12
C ALA A 56 -12.64 -1.94 2.01
N PRO A 57 -13.89 -1.78 1.51
CA PRO A 57 -14.84 -2.89 1.44
C PRO A 57 -14.28 -4.06 0.63
N PRO A 58 -14.11 -5.25 1.21
CA PRO A 58 -13.64 -6.42 0.49
C PRO A 58 -14.72 -6.94 -0.47
N LEU A 59 -14.31 -7.34 -1.67
CA LEU A 59 -15.22 -8.00 -2.61
C LEU A 59 -15.53 -9.44 -2.16
N GLY A 60 -14.71 -9.98 -1.26
CA GLY A 60 -14.81 -11.35 -0.77
C GLY A 60 -14.24 -12.38 -1.75
N GLN A 61 -14.61 -13.63 -1.55
CA GLN A 61 -14.10 -14.76 -2.33
C GLN A 61 -14.72 -14.81 -3.73
N LYS A 62 -14.04 -14.17 -4.68
CA LYS A 62 -14.40 -14.08 -6.10
C LYS A 62 -13.26 -14.53 -6.99
N SER A 63 -13.56 -15.12 -8.14
CA SER A 63 -12.58 -15.34 -9.20
C SER A 63 -12.26 -14.01 -9.85
N ILE A 64 -11.00 -13.59 -9.83
CA ILE A 64 -10.56 -12.25 -10.24
C ILE A 64 -9.63 -12.34 -11.45
N LEU A 65 -9.86 -11.50 -12.44
CA LEU A 65 -8.85 -11.14 -13.42
C LEU A 65 -8.16 -9.86 -12.95
N ALA A 66 -6.90 -9.94 -12.55
CA ALA A 66 -6.16 -8.77 -12.12
C ALA A 66 -5.21 -8.28 -13.21
N ILE A 67 -5.13 -6.98 -13.38
CA ILE A 67 -4.31 -6.33 -14.39
C ILE A 67 -3.40 -5.31 -13.71
N ASP A 68 -2.10 -5.49 -13.90
CA ASP A 68 -1.06 -4.50 -13.57
C ASP A 68 -0.74 -3.73 -14.86
N PRO A 69 -1.19 -2.47 -15.00
CA PRO A 69 -1.08 -1.71 -16.24
C PRO A 69 0.36 -1.29 -16.55
N GLY A 70 0.68 -1.18 -17.85
CA GLY A 70 1.97 -0.66 -18.29
C GLY A 70 2.01 -0.39 -19.79
N PHE A 71 2.58 0.76 -20.17
CA PHE A 71 2.70 1.13 -21.60
C PHE A 71 3.78 0.30 -22.31
N ARG A 72 5.03 0.41 -21.89
CA ARG A 72 6.17 -0.19 -22.62
C ARG A 72 6.31 -1.68 -22.38
N THR A 73 6.14 -2.13 -21.18
CA THR A 73 6.32 -3.53 -20.78
C THR A 73 5.05 -4.37 -20.96
N GLY A 74 3.97 -3.75 -21.44
CA GLY A 74 2.66 -4.38 -21.52
C GLY A 74 1.95 -4.45 -20.17
N CYS A 75 0.64 -4.73 -20.20
CA CYS A 75 -0.15 -4.98 -19.01
C CYS A 75 -0.03 -6.45 -18.60
N LYS A 76 0.32 -6.74 -17.36
CA LYS A 76 0.37 -8.10 -16.82
C LYS A 76 -1.02 -8.47 -16.35
N VAL A 77 -1.50 -9.59 -16.88
CA VAL A 77 -2.84 -10.11 -16.59
C VAL A 77 -2.71 -11.42 -15.87
N VAL A 78 -3.38 -11.57 -14.74
CA VAL A 78 -3.39 -12.80 -13.96
C VAL A 78 -4.83 -13.21 -13.64
N ALA A 79 -5.14 -14.50 -13.77
CA ALA A 79 -6.39 -15.08 -13.29
C ALA A 79 -6.17 -15.68 -11.92
N LEU A 80 -7.01 -15.30 -10.95
CA LEU A 80 -6.98 -15.79 -9.58
C LEU A 80 -8.24 -16.60 -9.27
N SER A 81 -8.08 -17.70 -8.53
CA SER A 81 -9.20 -18.43 -7.98
C SER A 81 -9.91 -17.61 -6.87
N ARG A 82 -11.04 -18.10 -6.38
CA ARG A 82 -11.77 -17.51 -5.26
C ARG A 82 -10.95 -17.44 -3.96
N GLU A 83 -9.97 -18.34 -3.80
CA GLU A 83 -9.03 -18.37 -2.68
C GLU A 83 -7.79 -17.51 -2.93
N GLY A 84 -7.74 -16.76 -4.04
CA GLY A 84 -6.60 -15.92 -4.42
C GLY A 84 -5.37 -16.68 -4.91
N LYS A 85 -5.52 -17.94 -5.37
CA LYS A 85 -4.44 -18.71 -6.00
C LYS A 85 -4.27 -18.28 -7.44
N LEU A 86 -3.02 -18.14 -7.89
CA LEU A 86 -2.71 -17.90 -9.30
C LEU A 86 -3.05 -19.13 -10.14
N LEU A 87 -3.91 -18.95 -11.15
CA LEU A 87 -4.32 -19.99 -12.08
C LEU A 87 -3.59 -19.90 -13.40
N GLU A 88 -3.46 -18.69 -13.94
CA GLU A 88 -2.83 -18.43 -15.23
C GLU A 88 -2.41 -16.96 -15.30
N HIS A 89 -1.39 -16.67 -16.13
CA HIS A 89 -0.99 -15.31 -16.41
C HIS A 89 -0.61 -15.09 -17.87
N ALA A 90 -0.70 -13.85 -18.34
CA ALA A 90 -0.30 -13.42 -19.67
C ALA A 90 0.15 -11.95 -19.65
N VAL A 91 0.76 -11.52 -20.74
CA VAL A 91 1.05 -10.11 -21.00
C VAL A 91 0.25 -9.67 -22.20
N ILE A 92 -0.44 -8.53 -22.10
CA ILE A 92 -1.21 -7.94 -23.19
C ILE A 92 -0.68 -6.54 -23.50
N TYR A 93 -0.84 -6.11 -24.74
CA TYR A 93 -0.31 -4.83 -25.25
C TYR A 93 -1.41 -3.98 -25.89
N PRO A 94 -2.43 -3.54 -25.14
CA PRO A 94 -3.53 -2.75 -25.72
C PRO A 94 -3.14 -1.32 -26.07
N HIS A 95 -2.01 -0.82 -25.55
CA HIS A 95 -1.54 0.57 -25.65
C HIS A 95 -0.36 0.71 -26.60
N GLU A 96 -0.04 1.97 -26.98
CA GLU A 96 1.19 2.30 -27.69
C GLU A 96 2.43 1.83 -26.90
N PRO A 97 3.52 1.42 -27.58
CA PRO A 97 3.73 1.45 -29.02
C PRO A 97 3.17 0.25 -29.77
N GLN A 98 2.87 -0.90 -29.15
CA GLN A 98 2.46 -2.12 -29.84
C GLN A 98 1.00 -2.07 -30.33
N ARG A 99 0.09 -1.51 -29.54
CA ARG A 99 -1.33 -1.30 -29.84
C ARG A 99 -2.06 -2.54 -30.40
N ASP A 100 -1.74 -3.72 -29.85
CA ASP A 100 -2.43 -4.97 -30.18
C ASP A 100 -3.73 -5.11 -29.38
N THR A 101 -4.72 -4.31 -29.72
CA THR A 101 -6.03 -4.28 -29.02
C THR A 101 -6.80 -5.59 -29.23
N ARG A 102 -6.71 -6.20 -30.43
CA ARG A 102 -7.43 -7.47 -30.73
C ARG A 102 -6.84 -8.65 -30.00
N GLY A 103 -5.50 -8.79 -29.98
CA GLY A 103 -4.85 -9.83 -29.20
C GLY A 103 -5.11 -9.70 -27.72
N ALA A 104 -5.07 -8.47 -27.19
CA ALA A 104 -5.39 -8.18 -25.81
C ALA A 104 -6.85 -8.53 -25.44
N GLU A 105 -7.81 -8.17 -26.28
CA GLU A 105 -9.23 -8.51 -26.12
C GLU A 105 -9.45 -10.03 -26.07
N ASN A 106 -8.86 -10.75 -27.02
CA ASN A 106 -8.99 -12.22 -27.09
C ASN A 106 -8.46 -12.90 -25.82
N ILE A 107 -7.32 -12.44 -25.29
CA ILE A 107 -6.74 -12.99 -24.04
C ILE A 107 -7.67 -12.72 -22.86
N VAL A 108 -8.16 -11.48 -22.70
CA VAL A 108 -9.08 -11.12 -21.61
C VAL A 108 -10.34 -11.98 -21.65
N LEU A 109 -10.97 -12.11 -22.83
CA LEU A 109 -12.18 -12.92 -22.98
C LEU A 109 -11.93 -14.41 -22.74
N ALA A 110 -10.80 -14.94 -23.24
CA ALA A 110 -10.43 -16.32 -22.99
C ALA A 110 -10.24 -16.62 -21.50
N PHE A 111 -9.57 -15.71 -20.77
CA PHE A 111 -9.38 -15.85 -19.32
C PHE A 111 -10.71 -15.74 -18.57
N CYS A 112 -11.56 -14.79 -18.95
CA CYS A 112 -12.88 -14.64 -18.35
C CYS A 112 -13.75 -15.90 -18.49
N ALA A 113 -13.76 -16.49 -19.69
CA ALA A 113 -14.53 -17.71 -19.95
C ALA A 113 -13.91 -18.94 -19.27
N LYS A 114 -12.58 -19.13 -19.40
CA LYS A 114 -11.88 -20.30 -18.87
C LYS A 114 -11.93 -20.42 -17.35
N HIS A 115 -11.78 -19.29 -16.66
CA HIS A 115 -11.67 -19.24 -15.20
C HIS A 115 -12.93 -18.73 -14.50
N ALA A 116 -14.04 -18.57 -15.24
CA ALA A 116 -15.31 -18.05 -14.73
C ALA A 116 -15.12 -16.78 -13.89
N ILE A 117 -14.43 -15.79 -14.47
CA ILE A 117 -14.09 -14.52 -13.79
C ILE A 117 -15.36 -13.76 -13.41
N GLU A 118 -15.42 -13.32 -12.16
CA GLU A 118 -16.54 -12.59 -11.58
C GLU A 118 -16.25 -11.08 -11.42
N ALA A 119 -14.98 -10.68 -11.40
CA ALA A 119 -14.57 -9.27 -11.38
C ALA A 119 -13.19 -9.06 -12.00
N ILE A 120 -12.94 -7.85 -12.48
CA ILE A 120 -11.66 -7.41 -13.05
C ILE A 120 -11.11 -6.32 -12.14
N ALA A 121 -9.92 -6.56 -11.58
CA ALA A 121 -9.16 -5.61 -10.80
C ALA A 121 -8.10 -4.93 -11.68
N ILE A 122 -8.06 -3.62 -11.72
CA ILE A 122 -7.08 -2.87 -12.51
C ILE A 122 -6.29 -1.95 -11.57
N GLY A 123 -4.96 -2.04 -11.59
CA GLY A 123 -4.10 -1.12 -10.84
C GLY A 123 -4.31 0.33 -11.28
N ASN A 124 -4.29 1.26 -10.31
CA ASN A 124 -4.57 2.67 -10.57
C ASN A 124 -3.32 3.51 -10.89
N GLY A 125 -2.18 2.89 -11.13
CA GLY A 125 -0.92 3.57 -11.47
C GLY A 125 -0.84 3.97 -12.96
N THR A 126 0.38 3.91 -13.48
CA THR A 126 0.67 4.29 -14.88
C THR A 126 -0.14 3.44 -15.86
N ALA A 127 -0.80 4.06 -16.84
CA ALA A 127 -1.70 3.43 -17.82
C ALA A 127 -3.00 2.81 -17.23
N GLY A 128 -3.31 3.02 -15.95
CA GLY A 128 -4.49 2.43 -15.31
C GLY A 128 -5.80 2.89 -15.94
N ARG A 129 -5.96 4.19 -16.16
CA ARG A 129 -7.18 4.75 -16.77
C ARG A 129 -7.38 4.32 -18.22
N GLU A 130 -6.30 4.25 -18.98
CA GLU A 130 -6.29 3.78 -20.35
C GLU A 130 -6.66 2.31 -20.43
N THR A 131 -6.14 1.51 -19.50
CA THR A 131 -6.46 0.08 -19.39
C THR A 131 -7.92 -0.12 -18.98
N GLU A 132 -8.43 0.64 -18.02
CA GLU A 132 -9.85 0.61 -17.66
C GLU A 132 -10.72 0.96 -18.88
N ALA A 133 -10.39 2.04 -19.60
CA ALA A 133 -11.12 2.44 -20.79
C ALA A 133 -11.07 1.39 -21.91
N PHE A 134 -9.96 0.67 -22.05
CA PHE A 134 -9.83 -0.46 -22.97
C PHE A 134 -10.76 -1.61 -22.56
N ILE A 135 -10.71 -2.06 -21.32
CA ILE A 135 -11.55 -3.17 -20.83
C ILE A 135 -13.05 -2.84 -20.95
N ARG A 136 -13.46 -1.61 -20.62
CA ARG A 136 -14.86 -1.17 -20.75
C ARG A 136 -15.39 -1.09 -22.19
N LYS A 137 -14.50 -1.05 -23.18
CA LYS A 137 -14.85 -1.06 -24.61
C LYS A 137 -15.03 -2.46 -25.21
N ILE A 138 -14.77 -3.50 -24.44
CA ILE A 138 -14.97 -4.88 -24.90
C ILE A 138 -16.47 -5.20 -24.83
N ASP A 139 -17.17 -5.03 -25.94
CA ASP A 139 -18.64 -5.13 -26.01
C ASP A 139 -19.20 -6.50 -25.60
N ILE A 140 -18.44 -7.58 -25.86
CA ILE A 140 -18.83 -8.95 -25.57
C ILE A 140 -18.45 -9.41 -24.15
N LEU A 141 -17.84 -8.55 -23.34
CA LEU A 141 -17.57 -8.85 -21.94
C LEU A 141 -18.92 -8.90 -21.16
N PRO A 142 -19.17 -9.97 -20.37
CA PRO A 142 -20.40 -10.06 -19.58
C PRO A 142 -20.57 -8.85 -18.67
N LYS A 143 -21.75 -8.25 -18.68
CA LYS A 143 -22.05 -7.03 -17.90
C LYS A 143 -22.08 -7.23 -16.40
N GLU A 144 -22.20 -8.47 -15.98
CA GLU A 144 -22.16 -8.89 -14.57
C GLU A 144 -20.75 -8.83 -13.98
N ILE A 145 -19.70 -8.82 -14.82
CA ILE A 145 -18.31 -8.72 -14.38
C ILE A 145 -18.04 -7.28 -13.91
N ALA A 146 -17.82 -7.11 -12.62
CA ALA A 146 -17.47 -5.82 -12.06
C ALA A 146 -16.05 -5.40 -12.47
N ILE A 147 -15.88 -4.17 -12.97
CA ILE A 147 -14.56 -3.60 -13.29
C ILE A 147 -14.22 -2.58 -12.22
N VAL A 148 -13.15 -2.81 -11.46
CA VAL A 148 -12.78 -2.04 -10.27
C VAL A 148 -11.33 -1.56 -10.37
N MET A 149 -11.14 -0.26 -10.18
CA MET A 149 -9.79 0.32 -10.01
C MET A 149 -9.31 0.04 -8.60
N VAL A 150 -8.10 -0.53 -8.47
CA VAL A 150 -7.49 -0.92 -7.20
C VAL A 150 -6.25 -0.08 -6.94
N ASN A 151 -6.11 0.40 -5.71
CA ASN A 151 -4.90 1.10 -5.30
C ASN A 151 -3.72 0.13 -5.29
N GLU A 152 -2.72 0.39 -6.14
CA GLU A 152 -1.53 -0.46 -6.29
C GLU A 152 -0.33 0.00 -5.45
N SER A 153 -0.47 1.05 -4.63
CA SER A 153 0.61 1.55 -3.78
C SER A 153 1.26 0.43 -2.98
N GLY A 154 2.59 0.32 -3.05
CA GLY A 154 3.35 -0.75 -2.40
C GLY A 154 3.27 -2.13 -3.08
N ALA A 155 2.53 -2.33 -4.18
CA ALA A 155 2.49 -3.62 -4.88
C ALA A 155 3.87 -4.03 -5.43
N SER A 156 4.66 -3.07 -5.89
CA SER A 156 6.04 -3.29 -6.31
C SER A 156 6.95 -3.70 -5.13
N VAL A 157 6.73 -3.14 -3.94
CA VAL A 157 7.47 -3.53 -2.73
C VAL A 157 7.12 -4.96 -2.33
N TYR A 158 5.82 -5.30 -2.31
CA TYR A 158 5.38 -6.69 -2.09
C TYR A 158 6.04 -7.65 -3.09
N SER A 159 5.98 -7.35 -4.38
CA SER A 159 6.47 -8.26 -5.43
C SER A 159 7.95 -8.61 -5.30
N ALA A 160 8.76 -7.73 -4.73
CA ALA A 160 10.19 -7.92 -4.46
C ALA A 160 10.48 -8.51 -3.07
N SER A 161 9.49 -8.62 -2.18
CA SER A 161 9.63 -9.09 -0.80
C SER A 161 9.91 -10.60 -0.71
N ASP A 162 10.45 -11.02 0.44
CA ASP A 162 10.65 -12.45 0.72
C ASP A 162 9.30 -13.18 0.84
N VAL A 163 8.27 -12.53 1.38
CA VAL A 163 6.91 -13.08 1.44
C VAL A 163 6.40 -13.45 0.05
N ALA A 164 6.55 -12.55 -0.92
CA ALA A 164 6.12 -12.81 -2.29
C ALA A 164 6.96 -13.89 -2.98
N ARG A 165 8.26 -14.00 -2.65
CA ARG A 165 9.12 -15.08 -3.15
C ARG A 165 8.73 -16.44 -2.57
N GLU A 166 8.37 -16.48 -1.29
CA GLU A 166 7.87 -17.72 -0.63
C GLU A 166 6.52 -18.14 -1.21
N GLU A 167 5.59 -17.20 -1.44
CA GLU A 167 4.28 -17.49 -2.02
C GLU A 167 4.34 -17.91 -3.50
N PHE A 168 5.25 -17.31 -4.27
CA PHE A 168 5.38 -17.51 -5.72
C PHE A 168 6.85 -17.64 -6.13
N PRO A 169 7.53 -18.75 -5.76
CA PRO A 169 8.97 -18.92 -6.01
C PRO A 169 9.35 -18.95 -7.50
N ASN A 170 8.43 -19.39 -8.35
CA ASN A 170 8.68 -19.56 -9.79
C ASN A 170 8.15 -18.41 -10.65
N GLU A 171 7.52 -17.41 -10.04
CA GLU A 171 6.89 -16.31 -10.76
C GLU A 171 7.79 -15.07 -10.82
N ASP A 172 7.67 -14.32 -11.90
CA ASP A 172 8.33 -13.03 -12.08
C ASP A 172 7.75 -11.96 -11.12
N VAL A 173 8.56 -10.96 -10.78
CA VAL A 173 8.14 -9.84 -9.92
C VAL A 173 6.90 -9.10 -10.44
N THR A 174 6.74 -9.02 -11.76
CA THR A 174 5.59 -8.34 -12.37
C THR A 174 4.30 -9.14 -12.22
N VAL A 175 4.39 -10.47 -12.29
CA VAL A 175 3.26 -11.39 -12.03
C VAL A 175 2.85 -11.31 -10.57
N ARG A 176 3.82 -11.32 -9.63
CA ARG A 176 3.55 -11.15 -8.19
C ARG A 176 2.85 -9.84 -7.88
N GLY A 177 3.24 -8.73 -8.56
CA GLY A 177 2.59 -7.43 -8.45
C GLY A 177 1.12 -7.49 -8.88
N ALA A 178 0.84 -8.07 -10.03
CA ALA A 178 -0.52 -8.24 -10.53
C ALA A 178 -1.38 -9.13 -9.61
N VAL A 179 -0.82 -10.19 -9.04
CA VAL A 179 -1.50 -11.04 -8.03
C VAL A 179 -1.89 -10.20 -6.81
N SER A 180 -0.98 -9.37 -6.30
CA SER A 180 -1.26 -8.50 -5.16
C SER A 180 -2.42 -7.54 -5.44
N ILE A 181 -2.46 -6.93 -6.65
CA ILE A 181 -3.57 -6.06 -7.07
C ILE A 181 -4.91 -6.81 -7.00
N GLY A 182 -4.98 -8.02 -7.50
CA GLY A 182 -6.20 -8.84 -7.45
C GLY A 182 -6.61 -9.23 -6.04
N ARG A 183 -5.66 -9.65 -5.21
CA ARG A 183 -5.92 -10.04 -3.82
C ARG A 183 -6.40 -8.87 -2.96
N ARG A 184 -5.90 -7.65 -3.21
CA ARG A 184 -6.39 -6.43 -2.54
C ARG A 184 -7.87 -6.16 -2.81
N LEU A 185 -8.39 -6.54 -3.98
CA LEU A 185 -9.82 -6.42 -4.24
C LEU A 185 -10.63 -7.43 -3.43
N CYS A 186 -10.10 -8.64 -3.25
CA CYS A 186 -10.75 -9.67 -2.44
C CYS A 186 -10.74 -9.34 -0.94
N ASP A 187 -9.55 -9.01 -0.41
CA ASP A 187 -9.32 -8.69 1.00
C ASP A 187 -8.14 -7.71 1.13
N PRO A 188 -8.42 -6.41 1.20
CA PRO A 188 -7.38 -5.39 1.31
C PRO A 188 -6.51 -5.56 2.55
N LEU A 189 -7.14 -5.85 3.70
CA LEU A 189 -6.43 -5.97 4.97
C LEU A 189 -5.44 -7.13 4.95
N ALA A 190 -5.89 -8.32 4.55
CA ALA A 190 -5.06 -9.52 4.51
C ALA A 190 -3.85 -9.38 3.55
N GLU A 191 -4.01 -8.63 2.47
CA GLU A 191 -2.92 -8.42 1.53
C GLU A 191 -1.97 -7.29 1.92
N LEU A 192 -2.50 -6.14 2.39
CA LEU A 192 -1.68 -4.97 2.70
C LEU A 192 -0.79 -5.16 3.94
N VAL A 193 -1.17 -6.00 4.89
CA VAL A 193 -0.35 -6.30 6.07
C VAL A 193 0.93 -7.08 5.75
N LYS A 194 1.08 -7.62 4.53
CA LYS A 194 2.28 -8.34 4.09
C LYS A 194 3.48 -7.43 3.81
N ILE A 195 3.27 -6.13 3.74
CA ILE A 195 4.32 -5.13 3.48
C ILE A 195 4.43 -4.15 4.64
N ASP A 196 5.61 -3.54 4.80
CA ASP A 196 5.80 -2.48 5.77
C ASP A 196 4.79 -1.34 5.49
N PRO A 197 3.99 -0.92 6.47
CA PRO A 197 3.01 0.16 6.31
C PRO A 197 3.60 1.45 5.73
N LYS A 198 4.86 1.76 6.01
CA LYS A 198 5.58 2.91 5.40
C LYS A 198 5.79 2.77 3.90
N SER A 199 5.77 1.55 3.37
CA SER A 199 5.88 1.28 1.93
C SER A 199 4.57 1.47 1.18
N ILE A 200 3.46 1.61 1.90
CA ILE A 200 2.18 2.00 1.34
C ILE A 200 2.19 3.53 1.20
N GLY A 201 1.95 4.05 0.00
CA GLY A 201 1.90 5.49 -0.24
C GLY A 201 0.68 6.13 0.44
N VAL A 202 0.87 6.67 1.64
CA VAL A 202 -0.20 7.26 2.47
C VAL A 202 -0.24 8.78 2.40
N GLY A 203 0.77 9.40 1.80
CA GLY A 203 0.82 10.85 1.61
C GLY A 203 2.08 11.30 0.88
N GLN A 204 1.97 12.42 0.15
CA GLN A 204 3.05 12.97 -0.67
C GLN A 204 4.30 13.31 0.16
N TYR A 205 4.11 13.79 1.40
CA TYR A 205 5.17 14.29 2.28
C TYR A 205 5.50 13.33 3.43
N GLN A 206 5.17 12.05 3.31
CA GLN A 206 5.45 11.07 4.36
C GLN A 206 6.94 10.90 4.68
N HIS A 207 7.84 11.29 3.76
CA HIS A 207 9.29 11.23 3.97
C HIS A 207 9.86 12.46 4.70
N ASP A 208 9.06 13.53 4.85
CA ASP A 208 9.49 14.79 5.45
C ASP A 208 9.22 14.87 6.97
N VAL A 209 8.46 13.91 7.52
CA VAL A 209 8.16 13.80 8.95
C VAL A 209 9.13 12.87 9.67
N ASP A 210 9.11 12.88 11.01
CA ASP A 210 9.89 11.91 11.79
C ASP A 210 9.51 10.47 11.43
N GLN A 211 10.49 9.69 10.99
CA GLN A 211 10.25 8.34 10.46
C GLN A 211 9.99 7.30 11.55
N SER A 212 10.43 7.56 12.78
CA SER A 212 10.16 6.69 13.93
C SER A 212 8.72 6.85 14.41
N ASP A 213 8.29 8.11 14.56
CA ASP A 213 6.93 8.45 14.96
C ASP A 213 5.92 7.99 13.90
N LEU A 214 6.23 8.21 12.62
CA LEU A 214 5.42 7.71 11.51
C LEU A 214 5.26 6.19 11.58
N LYS A 215 6.37 5.45 11.69
CA LYS A 215 6.33 3.97 11.76
C LYS A 215 5.48 3.49 12.93
N SER A 216 5.73 4.03 14.12
CA SER A 216 5.00 3.66 15.33
C SER A 216 3.49 3.89 15.16
N LYS A 217 3.11 5.03 14.59
CA LYS A 217 1.70 5.37 14.38
C LYS A 217 1.04 4.48 13.33
N LEU A 218 1.72 4.19 12.22
CA LEU A 218 1.20 3.29 11.19
C LEU A 218 1.04 1.85 11.70
N ASP A 219 2.00 1.32 12.46
CA ASP A 219 1.93 -0.01 13.07
C ASP A 219 0.76 -0.11 14.07
N GLU A 220 0.52 0.95 14.87
CA GLU A 220 -0.65 1.05 15.77
C GLU A 220 -1.96 0.96 14.99
N VAL A 221 -2.08 1.68 13.87
CA VAL A 221 -3.28 1.67 13.04
C VAL A 221 -3.52 0.30 12.41
N VAL A 222 -2.48 -0.34 11.87
CA VAL A 222 -2.60 -1.70 11.30
C VAL A 222 -3.09 -2.67 12.36
N SER A 223 -2.45 -2.68 13.54
CA SER A 223 -2.87 -3.53 14.67
C SER A 223 -4.31 -3.26 15.08
N SER A 224 -4.71 -1.98 15.19
CA SER A 224 -6.09 -1.58 15.49
C SER A 224 -7.09 -2.11 14.45
N CYS A 225 -6.78 -2.01 13.16
CA CYS A 225 -7.64 -2.51 12.09
C CYS A 225 -7.79 -4.03 12.15
N VAL A 226 -6.67 -4.76 12.29
CA VAL A 226 -6.68 -6.24 12.38
C VAL A 226 -7.52 -6.72 13.56
N ASN A 227 -7.35 -6.11 14.73
CA ASN A 227 -8.09 -6.51 15.93
C ASN A 227 -9.57 -6.09 15.89
N ALA A 228 -9.92 -5.02 15.18
CA ALA A 228 -11.31 -4.60 15.00
C ALA A 228 -12.09 -5.50 14.03
N VAL A 229 -11.44 -5.95 12.94
CA VAL A 229 -12.05 -6.84 11.94
C VAL A 229 -12.09 -8.28 12.42
N GLY A 230 -11.07 -8.71 13.15
CA GLY A 230 -10.83 -10.10 13.51
C GLY A 230 -10.13 -10.87 12.39
N VAL A 231 -9.68 -12.07 12.69
CA VAL A 231 -8.85 -12.89 11.80
C VAL A 231 -9.35 -14.34 11.79
N GLU A 232 -9.56 -14.90 10.61
CA GLU A 232 -9.86 -16.31 10.44
C GLU A 232 -8.59 -17.17 10.59
N LEU A 233 -8.50 -17.92 11.67
CA LEU A 233 -7.29 -18.65 12.06
C LEU A 233 -6.83 -19.66 10.99
N ASN A 234 -7.78 -20.27 10.29
CA ASN A 234 -7.50 -21.33 9.31
C ASN A 234 -6.99 -20.82 7.96
N THR A 235 -7.18 -19.53 7.66
CA THR A 235 -6.81 -18.95 6.37
C THR A 235 -5.77 -17.84 6.47
N ALA A 236 -5.63 -17.23 7.64
CA ALA A 236 -4.75 -16.08 7.85
C ALA A 236 -3.27 -16.38 7.55
N SER A 237 -2.60 -15.41 6.96
CA SER A 237 -1.15 -15.44 6.78
C SER A 237 -0.42 -15.24 8.11
N LYS A 238 0.86 -15.60 8.16
CA LYS A 238 1.74 -15.34 9.30
C LYS A 238 1.80 -13.83 9.62
N GLU A 239 1.88 -13.02 8.57
CA GLU A 239 1.95 -11.56 8.67
C GLU A 239 0.68 -11.00 9.33
N LEU A 240 -0.50 -11.43 8.89
CA LEU A 240 -1.77 -11.00 9.47
C LEU A 240 -1.89 -11.40 10.94
N LEU A 241 -1.54 -12.64 11.28
CA LEU A 241 -1.56 -13.14 12.65
C LEU A 241 -0.62 -12.37 13.59
N THR A 242 0.50 -11.86 13.08
CA THR A 242 1.45 -11.08 13.89
C THR A 242 0.86 -9.79 14.45
N TYR A 243 -0.13 -9.21 13.78
CA TYR A 243 -0.83 -8.01 14.26
C TYR A 243 -1.98 -8.29 15.24
N VAL A 244 -2.34 -9.56 15.45
CA VAL A 244 -3.35 -9.92 16.46
C VAL A 244 -2.77 -9.72 17.85
N SER A 245 -3.51 -9.02 18.71
CA SER A 245 -3.09 -8.73 20.09
C SER A 245 -2.79 -10.02 20.85
N GLY A 246 -1.60 -10.11 21.42
CA GLY A 246 -1.12 -11.28 22.16
C GLY A 246 -0.46 -12.36 21.28
N LEU A 247 -0.50 -12.24 19.95
CA LEU A 247 0.21 -13.13 19.04
C LEU A 247 1.49 -12.42 18.56
N GLY A 248 2.65 -12.82 19.05
CA GLY A 248 3.92 -12.35 18.49
C GLY A 248 4.31 -13.12 17.23
N PRO A 249 5.36 -12.69 16.49
CA PRO A 249 5.80 -13.33 15.25
C PRO A 249 6.09 -14.84 15.40
N GLN A 250 6.67 -15.26 16.53
CA GLN A 250 6.98 -16.67 16.79
C GLN A 250 5.71 -17.51 16.92
N LEU A 251 4.70 -17.02 17.64
CA LEU A 251 3.44 -17.74 17.83
C LEU A 251 2.65 -17.79 16.53
N ALA A 252 2.61 -16.71 15.75
CA ALA A 252 2.02 -16.66 14.41
C ALA A 252 2.65 -17.71 13.48
N GLN A 253 3.99 -17.82 13.49
CA GLN A 253 4.70 -18.84 12.71
C GLN A 253 4.34 -20.26 13.16
N ASN A 254 4.28 -20.51 14.47
CA ASN A 254 3.92 -21.82 15.02
C ASN A 254 2.49 -22.23 14.65
N ILE A 255 1.54 -21.30 14.69
CA ILE A 255 0.14 -21.53 14.28
C ILE A 255 0.09 -21.95 12.80
N VAL A 256 0.77 -21.22 11.91
CA VAL A 256 0.79 -21.56 10.49
C VAL A 256 1.47 -22.90 10.24
N ALA A 257 2.61 -23.18 10.91
CA ALA A 257 3.31 -24.45 10.80
C ALA A 257 2.44 -25.63 11.27
N TYR A 258 1.78 -25.48 12.41
CA TYR A 258 0.87 -26.51 12.96
C TYR A 258 -0.29 -26.80 11.99
N ARG A 259 -0.96 -25.76 11.49
CA ARG A 259 -2.04 -25.88 10.52
C ARG A 259 -1.61 -26.61 9.25
N ASN A 260 -0.42 -26.27 8.72
CA ASN A 260 0.11 -26.89 7.52
C ASN A 260 0.44 -28.39 7.70
N ALA A 261 0.86 -28.78 8.93
CA ALA A 261 1.22 -30.17 9.25
C ALA A 261 0.01 -31.03 9.65
N ASN A 262 -1.00 -30.46 10.33
CA ASN A 262 -2.06 -31.21 10.99
C ASN A 262 -3.44 -30.93 10.40
N GLY A 263 -3.58 -29.95 9.50
CA GLY A 263 -4.87 -29.50 8.98
C GLY A 263 -5.48 -28.34 9.80
N PRO A 264 -6.71 -27.92 9.47
CA PRO A 264 -7.39 -26.81 10.13
C PRO A 264 -7.68 -27.11 11.61
N PHE A 265 -7.74 -26.03 12.38
CA PHE A 265 -8.11 -26.06 13.80
C PHE A 265 -9.60 -26.39 14.01
#